data_f062489ab73895b607212d10817dcd2d
#
_entry.id   f062489ab73895b607212d10817dcd2d
#
_cell.length_a   1.000
_cell.length_b   1.000
_cell.length_c   1.000
_cell.angle_alpha   90.00
_cell.angle_beta   90.00
_cell.angle_gamma   90.00
#
_symmetry.space_group_name_H-M   'P 1'
#
loop_
_entity.id
_entity.type
_entity.pdbx_description
1 polymer ?
#
loop_
_entity_poly.entity_id
_entity_poly.type
_entity_poly.pdbx_seq_one_letter_code
_entity_poly.pdbx_strand_id
1 'polypeptide(L)'
;ESSYLKEFFNQVDKSVQELWGEHKMPLVVVGDAKNIAYYKEVCDRPDNIIATVSNATHLDDGSAQHIVDSVQEAVEEYRASLHQAALGEIDKARGANMLQTDLQEVYRSAFQGAGETLYVRRGYIQSAKIDEKAQTLSVTNDPAAEGVTDDAIGEVIEHVIHNGGKAVFMPQDIMSEDQPISLVTRY
;
A
#
# COMPACT_ATOMS: atom_id res chain seq x y z
N GLU A 1 -5.32 34.76 -20.88
CA GLU A 1 -5.72 34.40 -19.49
C GLU A 1 -5.53 32.89 -19.22
N SER A 2 -5.97 32.01 -20.12
CA SER A 2 -5.81 30.56 -19.97
C SER A 2 -4.37 30.08 -20.04
N SER A 3 -3.51 30.69 -20.86
CA SER A 3 -2.10 30.34 -21.01
C SER A 3 -1.31 30.63 -19.74
N TYR A 4 -1.57 31.76 -19.07
CA TYR A 4 -0.93 32.11 -17.80
C TYR A 4 -1.30 31.17 -16.68
N LEU A 5 -2.58 30.78 -16.58
CA LEU A 5 -3.04 29.82 -15.58
C LEU A 5 -2.44 28.43 -15.78
N LYS A 6 -2.32 27.97 -17.02
CA LYS A 6 -1.68 26.69 -17.33
C LYS A 6 -0.20 26.70 -16.96
N GLU A 7 0.50 27.79 -17.22
CA GLU A 7 1.91 27.92 -16.85
C GLU A 7 2.08 27.96 -15.32
N PHE A 8 1.21 28.69 -14.63
CA PHE A 8 1.18 28.69 -13.15
C PHE A 8 0.96 27.28 -12.59
N PHE A 9 -0.05 26.55 -13.07
CA PHE A 9 -0.32 25.20 -12.60
C PHE A 9 0.78 24.20 -12.97
N ASN A 10 1.45 24.38 -14.09
CA ASN A 10 2.62 23.58 -14.43
C ASN A 10 3.78 23.80 -13.45
N GLN A 11 4.00 25.03 -12.98
CA GLN A 11 4.99 25.31 -11.95
C GLN A 11 4.59 24.70 -10.60
N VAL A 12 3.31 24.77 -10.22
CA VAL A 12 2.78 24.11 -9.03
C VAL A 12 3.01 22.60 -9.09
N ASP A 13 2.67 21.96 -10.23
CA ASP A 13 2.87 20.51 -10.40
C ASP A 13 4.34 20.13 -10.27
N LYS A 14 5.25 20.87 -10.90
CA LYS A 14 6.70 20.63 -10.76
C LYS A 14 7.17 20.68 -9.30
N SER A 15 6.70 21.67 -8.54
CA SER A 15 7.03 21.78 -7.12
C SER A 15 6.49 20.61 -6.31
N VAL A 16 5.30 20.11 -6.62
CA VAL A 16 4.71 18.91 -6.01
C VAL A 16 5.54 17.67 -6.37
N GLN A 17 5.92 17.51 -7.66
CA GLN A 17 6.75 16.38 -8.11
C GLN A 17 8.14 16.38 -7.45
N GLU A 18 8.76 17.55 -7.28
CA GLU A 18 10.05 17.69 -6.58
C GLU A 18 9.95 17.25 -5.11
N LEU A 19 8.86 17.59 -4.42
CA LEU A 19 8.60 17.16 -3.03
C LEU A 19 8.44 15.65 -2.90
N TRP A 20 7.81 15.01 -3.87
CA TRP A 20 7.52 13.58 -3.84
C TRP A 20 8.67 12.72 -4.38
N GLY A 21 9.53 13.27 -5.22
CA GLY A 21 10.61 12.51 -5.87
C GLY A 21 10.05 11.30 -6.65
N GLU A 22 10.56 10.12 -6.35
CA GLU A 22 10.13 8.87 -6.99
C GLU A 22 8.87 8.26 -6.35
N HIS A 23 8.42 8.78 -5.22
CA HIS A 23 7.25 8.23 -4.53
C HIS A 23 5.95 8.55 -5.30
N LYS A 24 5.16 7.51 -5.52
CA LYS A 24 3.80 7.65 -6.06
C LYS A 24 2.84 7.94 -4.92
N MET A 25 2.44 9.21 -4.76
CA MET A 25 1.48 9.59 -3.74
C MET A 25 0.12 9.92 -4.36
N PRO A 26 -0.98 9.45 -3.76
CA PRO A 26 -2.32 9.83 -4.20
C PRO A 26 -2.55 11.32 -3.98
N LEU A 27 -3.19 11.97 -4.96
CA LEU A 27 -3.48 13.39 -4.97
C LEU A 27 -4.99 13.63 -5.04
N VAL A 28 -5.50 14.47 -4.15
CA VAL A 28 -6.85 15.04 -4.25
C VAL A 28 -6.72 16.51 -4.62
N VAL A 29 -7.34 16.90 -5.73
CA VAL A 29 -7.31 18.29 -6.22
C VAL A 29 -8.59 19.01 -5.83
N VAL A 30 -8.46 20.10 -5.07
CA VAL A 30 -9.57 20.89 -4.56
C VAL A 30 -9.54 22.29 -5.18
N GLY A 31 -10.67 22.77 -5.72
CA GLY A 31 -10.73 24.10 -6.33
C GLY A 31 -12.02 24.34 -7.11
N ASP A 32 -12.07 25.41 -7.91
CA ASP A 32 -13.16 25.54 -8.86
C ASP A 32 -12.96 24.60 -10.08
N ALA A 33 -14.05 24.23 -10.73
CA ALA A 33 -14.05 23.27 -11.81
C ALA A 33 -13.11 23.64 -12.98
N LYS A 34 -12.97 24.93 -13.28
CA LYS A 34 -12.12 25.43 -14.36
C LYS A 34 -10.64 25.29 -14.02
N ASN A 35 -10.26 25.63 -12.79
CA ASN A 35 -8.88 25.50 -12.31
C ASN A 35 -8.46 24.03 -12.18
N ILE A 36 -9.36 23.16 -11.68
CA ILE A 36 -9.16 21.71 -11.66
C ILE A 36 -8.90 21.18 -13.10
N ALA A 37 -9.69 21.60 -14.08
CA ALA A 37 -9.50 21.18 -15.45
C ALA A 37 -8.13 21.61 -16.01
N TYR A 38 -7.72 22.86 -15.76
CA TYR A 38 -6.38 23.33 -16.18
C TYR A 38 -5.24 22.59 -15.50
N TYR A 39 -5.36 22.31 -14.20
CA TYR A 39 -4.36 21.52 -13.48
C TYR A 39 -4.22 20.11 -14.07
N LYS A 40 -5.35 19.43 -14.32
CA LYS A 40 -5.35 18.09 -14.95
C LYS A 40 -4.68 18.05 -16.33
N GLU A 41 -4.80 19.12 -17.11
CA GLU A 41 -4.17 19.19 -18.42
C GLU A 41 -2.64 19.30 -18.36
N VAL A 42 -2.09 19.87 -17.27
CA VAL A 42 -0.64 20.12 -17.13
C VAL A 42 0.04 19.20 -16.15
N CYS A 43 -0.71 18.40 -15.41
CA CYS A 43 -0.18 17.47 -14.42
C CYS A 43 0.65 16.36 -15.09
N ASP A 44 1.90 16.20 -14.68
CA ASP A 44 2.81 15.19 -15.23
C ASP A 44 2.42 13.77 -14.87
N ARG A 45 1.70 13.59 -13.75
CA ARG A 45 1.25 12.29 -13.24
C ARG A 45 -0.25 12.26 -12.95
N PRO A 46 -1.11 12.41 -13.98
CA PRO A 46 -2.56 12.49 -13.80
C PRO A 46 -3.16 11.23 -13.16
N ASP A 47 -2.52 10.07 -13.31
CA ASP A 47 -2.95 8.81 -12.68
C ASP A 47 -2.82 8.81 -11.14
N ASN A 48 -2.05 9.74 -10.58
CA ASN A 48 -1.98 9.94 -9.14
C ASN A 48 -3.18 10.71 -8.58
N ILE A 49 -3.97 11.39 -9.44
CA ILE A 49 -5.18 12.12 -9.04
C ILE A 49 -6.30 11.10 -8.78
N ILE A 50 -6.56 10.81 -7.51
CA ILE A 50 -7.59 9.85 -7.09
C ILE A 50 -8.98 10.47 -7.04
N ALA A 51 -9.09 11.78 -6.80
CA ALA A 51 -10.35 12.50 -6.79
C ALA A 51 -10.16 14.00 -7.02
N THR A 52 -11.27 14.66 -7.36
CA THR A 52 -11.36 16.12 -7.41
C THR A 52 -12.57 16.59 -6.63
N VAL A 53 -12.41 17.65 -5.84
CA VAL A 53 -13.48 18.31 -5.10
C VAL A 53 -13.69 19.70 -5.67
N SER A 54 -14.82 19.89 -6.35
CA SER A 54 -15.23 21.18 -6.91
C SER A 54 -16.19 21.91 -5.94
N ASN A 55 -16.37 23.24 -6.15
CA ASN A 55 -17.22 24.13 -5.33
C ASN A 55 -16.53 24.76 -4.11
N ALA A 56 -15.21 24.84 -4.10
CA ALA A 56 -14.46 25.57 -3.06
C ALA A 56 -14.53 27.10 -3.20
N THR A 57 -15.53 27.66 -3.93
CA THR A 57 -15.63 29.08 -4.25
C THR A 57 -16.00 29.98 -3.08
N HIS A 58 -16.51 29.43 -2.00
CA HIS A 58 -16.83 30.17 -0.79
C HIS A 58 -16.36 29.37 0.43
N LEU A 59 -15.17 29.68 0.93
CA LEU A 59 -14.60 29.13 2.17
C LEU A 59 -15.22 29.86 3.38
N ASP A 60 -16.52 29.69 3.60
CA ASP A 60 -17.11 29.91 4.91
C ASP A 60 -16.94 28.64 5.76
N ASP A 61 -17.17 28.72 7.07
CA ASP A 61 -16.91 27.59 7.99
C ASP A 61 -17.65 26.28 7.61
N GLY A 62 -18.80 26.38 6.94
CA GLY A 62 -19.53 25.22 6.45
C GLY A 62 -18.92 24.57 5.21
N SER A 63 -18.28 25.36 4.34
CA SER A 63 -17.62 24.89 3.14
C SER A 63 -16.32 24.12 3.45
N ALA A 64 -15.59 24.55 4.49
CA ALA A 64 -14.34 23.90 4.90
C ALA A 64 -14.61 22.45 5.38
N GLN A 65 -15.64 22.25 6.20
CA GLN A 65 -16.01 20.91 6.67
C GLN A 65 -16.45 20.00 5.51
N HIS A 66 -17.25 20.52 4.58
CA HIS A 66 -17.67 19.77 3.39
C HIS A 66 -16.49 19.31 2.54
N ILE A 67 -15.46 20.17 2.38
CA ILE A 67 -14.23 19.81 1.67
C ILE A 67 -13.50 18.68 2.40
N VAL A 68 -13.33 18.79 3.73
CA VAL A 68 -12.70 17.75 4.55
C VAL A 68 -13.43 16.42 4.41
N ASP A 69 -14.75 16.42 4.53
CA ASP A 69 -15.59 15.22 4.42
C ASP A 69 -15.45 14.57 3.03
N SER A 70 -15.48 15.39 1.97
CA SER A 70 -15.31 14.90 0.58
C SER A 70 -13.92 14.34 0.31
N VAL A 71 -12.87 14.94 0.87
CA VAL A 71 -11.49 14.43 0.76
C VAL A 71 -11.37 13.12 1.53
N GLN A 72 -11.93 13.02 2.72
CA GLN A 72 -11.92 11.80 3.52
C GLN A 72 -12.64 10.66 2.79
N GLU A 73 -13.83 10.90 2.24
CA GLU A 73 -14.57 9.91 1.44
C GLU A 73 -13.75 9.42 0.24
N ALA A 74 -13.13 10.33 -0.51
CA ALA A 74 -12.27 9.98 -1.64
C ALA A 74 -11.06 9.12 -1.25
N VAL A 75 -10.44 9.41 -0.11
CA VAL A 75 -9.31 8.62 0.42
C VAL A 75 -9.77 7.24 0.86
N GLU A 76 -10.94 7.13 1.49
CA GLU A 76 -11.52 5.85 1.91
C GLU A 76 -11.89 4.96 0.71
N GLU A 77 -12.51 5.54 -0.32
CA GLU A 77 -12.79 4.84 -1.59
C GLU A 77 -11.50 4.34 -2.27
N TYR A 78 -10.48 5.19 -2.32
CA TYR A 78 -9.18 4.80 -2.87
C TYR A 78 -8.54 3.65 -2.08
N ARG A 79 -8.53 3.72 -0.75
CA ARG A 79 -8.05 2.62 0.10
C ARG A 79 -8.82 1.32 -0.14
N ALA A 80 -10.14 1.40 -0.22
CA ALA A 80 -10.97 0.24 -0.51
C ALA A 80 -10.62 -0.38 -1.87
N SER A 81 -10.36 0.44 -2.90
CA SER A 81 -9.93 -0.03 -4.21
C SER A 81 -8.58 -0.75 -4.17
N LEU A 82 -7.62 -0.25 -3.37
CA LEU A 82 -6.33 -0.91 -3.16
C LEU A 82 -6.47 -2.27 -2.47
N HIS A 83 -7.35 -2.37 -1.47
CA HIS A 83 -7.62 -3.64 -0.79
C HIS A 83 -8.28 -4.66 -1.71
N GLN A 84 -9.23 -4.23 -2.55
CA GLN A 84 -9.85 -5.11 -3.56
C GLN A 84 -8.82 -5.58 -4.61
N ALA A 85 -7.93 -4.70 -5.06
CA ALA A 85 -6.85 -5.07 -5.97
C ALA A 85 -5.91 -6.11 -5.33
N ALA A 86 -5.56 -5.93 -4.05
CA ALA A 86 -4.73 -6.87 -3.30
C ALA A 86 -5.39 -8.25 -3.17
N LEU A 87 -6.68 -8.32 -2.85
CA LEU A 87 -7.43 -9.58 -2.82
C LEU A 87 -7.48 -10.26 -4.19
N GLY A 88 -7.66 -9.48 -5.25
CA GLY A 88 -7.62 -9.98 -6.63
C GLY A 88 -6.26 -10.57 -7.01
N GLU A 89 -5.14 -9.96 -6.57
CA GLU A 89 -3.79 -10.51 -6.77
C GLU A 89 -3.60 -11.83 -6.01
N ILE A 90 -4.05 -11.91 -4.76
CA ILE A 90 -4.01 -13.13 -3.94
C ILE A 90 -4.78 -14.26 -4.63
N ASP A 91 -6.00 -13.98 -5.09
CA ASP A 91 -6.83 -14.99 -5.75
C ASP A 91 -6.25 -15.45 -7.08
N LYS A 92 -5.71 -14.54 -7.86
CA LYS A 92 -5.00 -14.86 -9.11
C LYS A 92 -3.78 -15.73 -8.85
N ALA A 93 -2.96 -15.40 -7.85
CA ALA A 93 -1.79 -16.18 -7.46
C ALA A 93 -2.19 -17.57 -6.95
N ARG A 94 -3.30 -17.69 -6.20
CA ARG A 94 -3.85 -18.97 -5.77
C ARG A 94 -4.23 -19.84 -6.95
N GLY A 95 -4.92 -19.29 -7.94
CA GLY A 95 -5.29 -19.99 -9.16
C GLY A 95 -4.10 -20.44 -10.02
N ALA A 96 -2.98 -19.74 -9.93
CA ALA A 96 -1.74 -20.04 -10.64
C ALA A 96 -0.76 -20.94 -9.85
N ASN A 97 -1.12 -21.39 -8.64
CA ASN A 97 -0.23 -22.09 -7.69
C ASN A 97 1.03 -21.29 -7.31
N MET A 98 0.93 -19.96 -7.30
CA MET A 98 1.99 -19.02 -6.94
C MET A 98 1.70 -18.32 -5.60
N LEU A 99 0.83 -18.89 -4.77
CA LEU A 99 0.48 -18.36 -3.46
C LEU A 99 0.95 -19.31 -2.36
N GLN A 100 1.65 -18.77 -1.37
CA GLN A 100 2.02 -19.48 -0.16
C GLN A 100 1.39 -18.81 1.05
N THR A 101 0.85 -19.61 1.95
CA THR A 101 0.14 -19.16 3.17
C THR A 101 0.63 -19.85 4.44
N ASP A 102 1.37 -20.92 4.32
CA ASP A 102 2.09 -21.55 5.42
C ASP A 102 3.34 -20.74 5.76
N LEU A 103 3.50 -20.38 7.04
CA LEU A 103 4.56 -19.45 7.45
C LEU A 103 5.98 -20.00 7.19
N GLN A 104 6.19 -21.32 7.29
CA GLN A 104 7.48 -21.94 7.01
C GLN A 104 7.82 -21.85 5.51
N GLU A 105 6.84 -22.12 4.65
CA GLU A 105 7.03 -22.01 3.20
C GLU A 105 7.21 -20.56 2.77
N VAL A 106 6.46 -19.64 3.38
CA VAL A 106 6.60 -18.19 3.18
C VAL A 106 8.01 -17.74 3.56
N TYR A 107 8.52 -18.14 4.74
CA TYR A 107 9.88 -17.81 5.18
C TYR A 107 10.93 -18.33 4.20
N ARG A 108 10.83 -19.60 3.81
CA ARG A 108 11.78 -20.21 2.86
C ARG A 108 11.81 -19.47 1.53
N SER A 109 10.67 -19.18 0.96
CA SER A 109 10.55 -18.45 -0.30
C SER A 109 11.01 -17.00 -0.21
N ALA A 110 10.73 -16.32 0.90
CA ALA A 110 11.23 -14.97 1.17
C ALA A 110 12.77 -14.98 1.25
N PHE A 111 13.35 -15.91 2.00
CA PHE A 111 14.80 -16.08 2.15
C PHE A 111 15.49 -16.34 0.80
N GLN A 112 14.90 -17.18 -0.05
CA GLN A 112 15.41 -17.52 -1.37
C GLN A 112 15.16 -16.46 -2.45
N GLY A 113 14.49 -15.36 -2.12
CA GLY A 113 14.20 -14.27 -3.05
C GLY A 113 13.06 -14.57 -4.04
N ALA A 114 12.26 -15.60 -3.79
CA ALA A 114 11.13 -15.95 -4.63
C ALA A 114 9.89 -15.06 -4.37
N GLY A 115 9.86 -14.31 -3.28
CA GLY A 115 8.73 -13.45 -2.93
C GLY A 115 8.62 -12.22 -3.82
N GLU A 116 7.43 -11.98 -4.38
CA GLU A 116 7.08 -10.77 -5.12
C GLU A 116 6.33 -9.78 -4.23
N THR A 117 5.19 -10.21 -3.67
CA THR A 117 4.38 -9.38 -2.76
C THR A 117 3.95 -10.21 -1.56
N LEU A 118 4.29 -9.72 -0.37
CA LEU A 118 3.84 -10.28 0.90
C LEU A 118 2.68 -9.47 1.43
N TYR A 119 1.53 -10.10 1.63
CA TYR A 119 0.37 -9.54 2.30
C TYR A 119 0.33 -10.04 3.73
N VAL A 120 0.26 -9.12 4.68
CA VAL A 120 0.25 -9.42 6.12
C VAL A 120 -0.95 -8.75 6.77
N ARG A 121 -1.74 -9.52 7.52
CA ARG A 121 -2.83 -8.99 8.35
C ARG A 121 -2.25 -8.04 9.39
N ARG A 122 -2.78 -6.85 9.49
CA ARG A 122 -2.33 -5.84 10.44
C ARG A 122 -2.44 -6.38 11.87
N GLY A 123 -1.34 -6.28 12.63
CA GLY A 123 -1.25 -6.80 14.00
C GLY A 123 -0.97 -8.30 14.09
N TYR A 124 -0.71 -9.01 12.98
CA TYR A 124 -0.25 -10.39 13.04
C TYR A 124 1.18 -10.48 13.55
N ILE A 125 1.37 -11.15 14.65
CA ILE A 125 2.66 -11.43 15.30
C ILE A 125 2.73 -12.92 15.56
N GLN A 126 3.88 -13.53 15.28
CA GLN A 126 4.10 -14.96 15.51
C GLN A 126 5.51 -15.21 15.99
N SER A 127 5.63 -15.85 17.15
CA SER A 127 6.92 -16.31 17.67
C SER A 127 7.34 -17.60 16.97
N ALA A 128 8.63 -17.70 16.64
CA ALA A 128 9.16 -18.90 16.00
C ALA A 128 10.65 -19.12 16.30
N LYS A 129 11.11 -20.35 16.15
CA LYS A 129 12.53 -20.68 16.03
C LYS A 129 12.94 -20.59 14.57
N ILE A 130 14.00 -19.86 14.30
CA ILE A 130 14.54 -19.67 12.96
C ILE A 130 15.94 -20.28 12.88
N ASP A 131 16.15 -21.14 11.89
CA ASP A 131 17.47 -21.64 11.51
C ASP A 131 17.78 -21.16 10.09
N GLU A 132 18.58 -20.10 9.98
CA GLU A 132 18.95 -19.52 8.71
C GLU A 132 19.77 -20.47 7.84
N LYS A 133 20.62 -21.33 8.46
CA LYS A 133 21.44 -22.30 7.71
C LYS A 133 20.59 -23.38 7.06
N ALA A 134 19.58 -23.85 7.77
CA ALA A 134 18.62 -24.81 7.27
C ALA A 134 17.48 -24.17 6.48
N GLN A 135 17.36 -22.83 6.49
CA GLN A 135 16.25 -22.06 5.92
C GLN A 135 14.88 -22.53 6.45
N THR A 136 14.81 -22.80 7.76
CA THR A 136 13.59 -23.29 8.40
C THR A 136 13.09 -22.33 9.46
N LEU A 137 11.76 -22.26 9.57
CA LEU A 137 11.05 -21.55 10.60
C LEU A 137 10.05 -22.53 11.25
N SER A 138 10.10 -22.63 12.58
CA SER A 138 9.21 -23.49 13.35
C SER A 138 8.42 -22.64 14.33
N VAL A 139 7.12 -22.55 14.14
CA VAL A 139 6.20 -21.77 14.98
C VAL A 139 6.20 -22.34 16.41
N THR A 140 6.17 -21.44 17.39
CA THR A 140 6.04 -21.79 18.81
C THR A 140 5.05 -20.86 19.51
N ASN A 141 4.40 -21.37 20.55
CA ASN A 141 3.52 -20.58 21.41
C ASN A 141 4.25 -20.12 22.70
N ASP A 142 5.52 -20.44 22.83
CA ASP A 142 6.34 -20.02 23.98
C ASP A 142 7.41 -19.02 23.50
N PRO A 143 7.13 -17.70 23.60
CA PRO A 143 8.06 -16.67 23.19
C PRO A 143 9.30 -16.59 24.11
N ALA A 144 9.23 -17.13 25.32
CA ALA A 144 10.33 -17.11 26.28
C ALA A 144 11.32 -18.26 26.12
N ALA A 145 11.05 -19.23 25.22
CA ALA A 145 11.94 -20.36 24.98
C ALA A 145 13.26 -19.91 24.35
N GLU A 146 14.35 -20.58 24.69
CA GLU A 146 15.68 -20.26 24.18
C GLU A 146 15.75 -20.37 22.66
N GLY A 147 16.30 -19.34 22.02
CA GLY A 147 16.47 -19.27 20.56
C GLY A 147 15.17 -18.96 19.78
N VAL A 148 14.15 -18.46 20.46
CA VAL A 148 12.90 -17.99 19.83
C VAL A 148 13.00 -16.53 19.49
N THR A 149 12.56 -16.17 18.28
CA THR A 149 12.31 -14.79 17.84
C THR A 149 10.85 -14.47 18.14
N ASP A 150 10.58 -13.36 18.84
CA ASP A 150 9.23 -12.97 19.25
C ASP A 150 8.34 -12.58 18.05
N ASP A 151 8.93 -11.95 17.05
CA ASP A 151 8.28 -11.52 15.83
C ASP A 151 8.98 -12.07 14.58
N ALA A 152 8.67 -13.29 14.23
CA ALA A 152 9.17 -13.94 13.03
C ALA A 152 8.59 -13.32 11.74
N ILE A 153 7.49 -12.56 11.84
CA ILE A 153 6.89 -11.87 10.70
C ILE A 153 7.79 -10.73 10.25
N GLY A 154 8.41 -10.00 11.18
CA GLY A 154 9.42 -8.98 10.91
C GLY A 154 10.57 -9.53 10.05
N GLU A 155 11.11 -10.70 10.42
CA GLU A 155 12.18 -11.37 9.65
C GLU A 155 11.72 -11.73 8.22
N VAL A 156 10.52 -12.24 8.07
CA VAL A 156 9.96 -12.53 6.73
C VAL A 156 9.86 -11.27 5.89
N ILE A 157 9.36 -10.17 6.46
CA ILE A 157 9.23 -8.88 5.78
C ILE A 157 10.61 -8.38 5.33
N GLU A 158 11.62 -8.44 6.20
CA GLU A 158 12.98 -8.02 5.87
C GLU A 158 13.55 -8.80 4.69
N HIS A 159 13.40 -10.12 4.67
CA HIS A 159 13.85 -10.95 3.55
C HIS A 159 13.15 -10.60 2.24
N VAL A 160 11.82 -10.40 2.26
CA VAL A 160 11.06 -10.03 1.07
C VAL A 160 11.53 -8.69 0.51
N ILE A 161 11.68 -7.67 1.36
CA ILE A 161 12.11 -6.32 0.96
C ILE A 161 13.58 -6.33 0.48
N HIS A 162 14.46 -7.01 1.21
CA HIS A 162 15.87 -7.12 0.85
C HIS A 162 16.07 -7.74 -0.55
N ASN A 163 15.24 -8.71 -0.89
CA ASN A 163 15.24 -9.36 -2.20
C ASN A 163 14.39 -8.64 -3.27
N GLY A 164 14.01 -7.37 -3.03
CA GLY A 164 13.31 -6.51 -3.99
C GLY A 164 11.82 -6.81 -4.15
N GLY A 165 11.22 -7.55 -3.22
CA GLY A 165 9.77 -7.71 -3.12
C GLY A 165 9.11 -6.55 -2.37
N LYS A 166 7.79 -6.67 -2.16
CA LYS A 166 6.95 -5.67 -1.47
C LYS A 166 6.25 -6.31 -0.29
N ALA A 167 6.02 -5.53 0.78
CA ALA A 167 5.18 -5.91 1.91
C ALA A 167 3.99 -4.96 2.01
N VAL A 168 2.79 -5.52 2.13
CA VAL A 168 1.52 -4.78 2.21
C VAL A 168 0.77 -5.23 3.46
N PHE A 169 0.45 -4.29 4.33
CA PHE A 169 -0.34 -4.55 5.52
C PHE A 169 -1.83 -4.39 5.23
N MET A 170 -2.56 -5.49 5.39
CA MET A 170 -3.99 -5.55 5.14
C MET A 170 -4.80 -5.30 6.43
N PRO A 171 -5.92 -4.57 6.36
CA PRO A 171 -6.82 -4.40 7.50
C PRO A 171 -7.34 -5.72 8.04
N GLN A 172 -7.65 -5.73 9.34
CA GLN A 172 -8.12 -6.94 10.05
C GLN A 172 -9.49 -7.44 9.59
N ASP A 173 -10.32 -6.56 9.10
CA ASP A 173 -11.65 -6.84 8.54
C ASP A 173 -11.60 -7.33 7.07
N ILE A 174 -10.46 -7.17 6.41
CA ILE A 174 -10.25 -7.60 5.02
C ILE A 174 -9.50 -8.94 4.95
N MET A 175 -8.49 -9.12 5.79
CA MET A 175 -7.68 -10.34 5.81
C MET A 175 -8.00 -11.19 7.06
N SER A 176 -8.43 -12.43 6.85
CA SER A 176 -8.87 -13.35 7.91
C SER A 176 -7.76 -13.72 8.90
N GLU A 177 -8.14 -14.02 10.13
CA GLU A 177 -7.23 -14.61 11.15
C GLU A 177 -6.76 -16.02 10.77
N ASP A 178 -7.57 -16.75 10.03
CA ASP A 178 -7.23 -18.11 9.58
C ASP A 178 -6.13 -18.11 8.50
N GLN A 179 -6.00 -16.99 7.77
CA GLN A 179 -4.96 -16.79 6.77
C GLN A 179 -4.33 -15.40 6.93
N PRO A 180 -3.53 -15.18 8.00
CA PRO A 180 -3.02 -13.85 8.34
C PRO A 180 -1.82 -13.42 7.50
N ILE A 181 -1.27 -14.31 6.68
CA ILE A 181 -0.13 -14.07 5.80
C ILE A 181 -0.35 -14.74 4.45
N SER A 182 0.06 -14.06 3.39
CA SER A 182 0.00 -14.57 2.03
C SER A 182 1.17 -14.02 1.21
N LEU A 183 2.00 -14.89 0.66
CA LEU A 183 3.11 -14.53 -0.21
C LEU A 183 2.78 -14.90 -1.65
N VAL A 184 2.73 -13.91 -2.52
CA VAL A 184 2.73 -14.10 -3.97
C VAL A 184 4.17 -14.31 -4.42
N THR A 185 4.44 -15.41 -5.12
CA THR A 185 5.77 -15.74 -5.62
C THR A 185 5.92 -15.35 -7.08
N ARG A 186 7.17 -15.14 -7.52
CA ARG A 186 7.52 -14.74 -8.90
C ARG A 186 7.39 -15.89 -9.90
N TYR A 187 7.48 -17.12 -9.43
CA TYR A 187 7.46 -18.35 -10.21
C TYR A 187 7.02 -19.53 -9.36
#